data_28804811c99ebaaf75d2b225b3ef760f
#
_entry.id   28804811c99ebaaf75d2b225b3ef760f
#
_cell.length_a   1.000
_cell.length_b   1.000
_cell.length_c   1.000
_cell.angle_alpha   90.00
_cell.angle_beta   90.00
_cell.angle_gamma   90.00
#
_symmetry.space_group_name_H-M   'P 1'
#
loop_
_entity.id
_entity.type
_entity.pdbx_description
1 polymer ?
#
loop_
_entity_poly.entity_id
_entity_poly.type
_entity_poly.pdbx_seq_one_letter_code
_entity_poly.pdbx_strand_id
1 'polypeptide(L)'
;MDALTNILNRVSARELAKPFPSSDEMKLIYQAALRAPDHAWLRPSSFIEVKDEGLDKLSKIFHEYALSMSGVSQEIINKYKSAPYRAPMIIILVNTFKEHPKVPSIEQKLSTATAAQNISLALNAMKYSCIWRTGKLAFNKSIQDKLGLGLNQEVLGYLYIGTEIGKKKKIPKLDLDDFVSYL
;
A
#
# COMPACT_ATOMS: atom_id res chain seq x y z
N MET A 1 -4.15 22.47 -5.36
CA MET A 1 -2.77 22.10 -5.77
C MET A 1 -2.88 21.58 -7.19
N ASP A 2 -2.04 22.05 -8.11
CA ASP A 2 -2.01 21.50 -9.46
C ASP A 2 -1.35 20.11 -9.48
N ALA A 3 -1.52 19.36 -10.57
CA ALA A 3 -1.10 17.96 -10.65
C ALA A 3 0.43 17.78 -10.53
N LEU A 4 1.22 18.63 -11.19
CA LEU A 4 2.69 18.52 -11.14
C LEU A 4 3.21 18.84 -9.74
N THR A 5 2.73 19.91 -9.13
CA THR A 5 3.07 20.23 -7.73
C THR A 5 2.74 19.09 -6.78
N ASN A 6 1.59 18.42 -6.98
CA ASN A 6 1.20 17.28 -6.18
C ASN A 6 2.17 16.10 -6.33
N ILE A 7 2.54 15.77 -7.56
CA ILE A 7 3.47 14.67 -7.86
C ILE A 7 4.87 14.96 -7.29
N LEU A 8 5.39 16.15 -7.54
CA LEU A 8 6.75 16.55 -7.15
C LEU A 8 6.93 16.68 -5.63
N ASN A 9 5.88 17.01 -4.90
CA ASN A 9 5.95 17.22 -3.45
C ASN A 9 5.53 16.00 -2.61
N ARG A 10 5.02 14.92 -3.22
CA ARG A 10 4.65 13.72 -2.48
C ARG A 10 5.88 13.02 -1.91
N VAL A 11 5.84 12.76 -0.63
CA VAL A 11 6.86 11.97 0.07
C VAL A 11 6.20 10.82 0.86
N SER A 12 6.97 9.79 1.22
CA SER A 12 6.52 8.73 2.13
C SER A 12 6.72 9.17 3.57
N ALA A 13 5.64 9.32 4.32
CA ALA A 13 5.65 9.71 5.71
C ALA A 13 6.20 8.60 6.63
N ARG A 14 6.98 8.96 7.65
CA ARG A 14 7.52 7.99 8.60
C ARG A 14 6.59 7.73 9.78
N GLU A 15 5.93 8.77 10.25
CA GLU A 15 5.08 8.78 11.43
C GLU A 15 3.71 9.32 11.04
N LEU A 16 2.68 8.55 11.33
CA LEU A 16 1.31 8.82 10.93
C LEU A 16 0.37 8.73 12.12
N ALA A 17 -0.50 9.72 12.28
CA ALA A 17 -1.50 9.79 13.32
C ALA A 17 -2.89 10.15 12.74
N LYS A 18 -3.91 10.19 13.58
CA LYS A 18 -5.21 10.78 13.22
C LYS A 18 -5.04 12.30 12.96
N PRO A 19 -5.90 12.90 12.10
CA PRO A 19 -6.98 12.26 11.36
C PRO A 19 -6.52 11.45 10.15
N PHE A 20 -7.39 10.60 9.64
CA PHE A 20 -7.29 9.89 8.37
C PHE A 20 -8.55 10.19 7.53
N PRO A 21 -8.57 9.89 6.22
CA PRO A 21 -9.71 10.21 5.36
C PRO A 21 -11.04 9.65 5.86
N SER A 22 -12.09 10.43 5.77
CA SER A 22 -13.47 9.99 5.98
C SER A 22 -13.91 8.97 4.92
N SER A 23 -15.03 8.29 5.15
CA SER A 23 -15.55 7.32 4.18
C SER A 23 -15.88 7.96 2.82
N ASP A 24 -16.33 9.21 2.78
CA ASP A 24 -16.63 9.89 1.53
C ASP A 24 -15.34 10.32 0.80
N GLU A 25 -14.34 10.78 1.51
CA GLU A 25 -13.02 11.05 0.94
C GLU A 25 -12.40 9.75 0.40
N MET A 26 -12.53 8.63 1.12
CA MET A 26 -12.04 7.33 0.64
C MET A 26 -12.72 6.86 -0.65
N LYS A 27 -14.01 7.14 -0.86
CA LYS A 27 -14.69 6.86 -2.14
C LYS A 27 -14.00 7.58 -3.31
N LEU A 28 -13.67 8.86 -3.15
CA LEU A 28 -12.96 9.64 -4.17
C LEU A 28 -11.55 9.10 -4.41
N ILE A 29 -10.84 8.71 -3.35
CA ILE A 29 -9.51 8.11 -3.43
C ILE A 29 -9.56 6.78 -4.20
N TYR A 30 -10.55 5.92 -3.95
CA TYR A 30 -10.72 4.67 -4.70
C TYR A 30 -11.13 4.92 -6.16
N GLN A 31 -11.96 5.91 -6.44
CA GLN A 31 -12.26 6.31 -7.81
C GLN A 31 -10.99 6.72 -8.56
N ALA A 32 -10.10 7.49 -7.91
CA ALA A 32 -8.81 7.85 -8.49
C ALA A 32 -7.91 6.61 -8.69
N ALA A 33 -7.87 5.70 -7.73
CA ALA A 33 -7.14 4.43 -7.86
C ALA A 33 -7.55 3.63 -9.10
N LEU A 34 -8.84 3.52 -9.34
CA LEU A 34 -9.42 2.77 -10.46
C LEU A 34 -9.25 3.47 -11.83
N ARG A 35 -8.60 4.65 -11.88
CA ARG A 35 -8.14 5.29 -13.12
C ARG A 35 -6.76 4.80 -13.58
N ALA A 36 -6.12 3.91 -12.84
CA ALA A 36 -4.88 3.28 -13.28
C ALA A 36 -5.04 2.60 -14.65
N PRO A 37 -4.03 2.67 -15.54
CA PRO A 37 -4.02 1.93 -16.78
C PRO A 37 -4.21 0.43 -16.52
N ASP A 38 -5.10 -0.21 -17.30
CA ASP A 38 -5.49 -1.60 -17.12
C ASP A 38 -5.69 -2.24 -18.50
N HIS A 39 -4.71 -3.03 -18.92
CA HIS A 39 -4.73 -3.70 -20.22
C HIS A 39 -5.90 -4.69 -20.29
N ALA A 40 -6.67 -4.60 -21.36
CA ALA A 40 -7.88 -5.40 -21.60
C ALA A 40 -8.96 -5.26 -20.50
N TRP A 41 -8.88 -4.24 -19.65
CA TRP A 41 -9.83 -3.97 -18.58
C TRP A 41 -10.07 -5.18 -17.65
N LEU A 42 -9.00 -5.86 -17.29
CA LEU A 42 -9.05 -7.06 -16.47
C LEU A 42 -9.44 -6.77 -15.01
N ARG A 43 -9.35 -5.52 -14.58
CA ARG A 43 -9.67 -5.10 -13.21
C ARG A 43 -8.93 -5.94 -12.16
N PRO A 44 -7.58 -5.94 -12.19
CA PRO A 44 -6.80 -6.80 -11.31
C PRO A 44 -6.71 -6.26 -9.87
N SER A 45 -7.00 -4.98 -9.67
CA SER A 45 -6.80 -4.30 -8.39
C SER A 45 -8.00 -4.44 -7.48
N SER A 46 -7.76 -4.83 -6.23
CA SER A 46 -8.72 -4.71 -5.14
C SER A 46 -8.04 -4.22 -3.86
N PHE A 47 -8.82 -3.71 -2.93
CA PHE A 47 -8.32 -3.01 -1.75
C PHE A 47 -9.07 -3.51 -0.51
N ILE A 48 -8.32 -3.86 0.55
CA ILE A 48 -8.90 -4.18 1.86
C ILE A 48 -8.58 -3.02 2.79
N GLU A 49 -9.62 -2.34 3.26
CA GLU A 49 -9.51 -1.24 4.21
C GLU A 49 -9.44 -1.79 5.64
N VAL A 50 -8.43 -1.37 6.39
CA VAL A 50 -8.16 -1.81 7.76
C VAL A 50 -8.06 -0.57 8.65
N LYS A 51 -8.98 -0.43 9.59
CA LYS A 51 -9.04 0.63 10.60
C LYS A 51 -9.73 0.12 11.85
N ASP A 52 -9.64 0.87 12.94
CA ASP A 52 -10.30 0.56 14.21
C ASP A 52 -10.03 -0.92 14.62
N GLU A 53 -11.05 -1.73 14.91
CA GLU A 53 -10.90 -3.15 15.25
C GLU A 53 -10.20 -3.99 14.15
N GLY A 54 -10.20 -3.52 12.91
CA GLY A 54 -9.47 -4.16 11.81
C GLY A 54 -7.95 -4.18 12.05
N LEU A 55 -7.40 -3.15 12.72
CA LEU A 55 -6.00 -3.12 13.10
C LEU A 55 -5.65 -4.24 14.09
N ASP A 56 -6.54 -4.54 15.04
CA ASP A 56 -6.36 -5.63 16.00
C ASP A 56 -6.38 -7.00 15.29
N LYS A 57 -7.30 -7.17 14.35
CA LYS A 57 -7.38 -8.39 13.52
C LYS A 57 -6.09 -8.60 12.72
N LEU A 58 -5.59 -7.54 12.08
CA LEU A 58 -4.35 -7.60 11.31
C LEU A 58 -3.14 -7.83 12.22
N SER A 59 -3.10 -7.22 13.40
CA SER A 59 -2.08 -7.44 14.43
C SER A 59 -2.04 -8.91 14.87
N LYS A 60 -3.19 -9.52 15.09
CA LYS A 60 -3.30 -10.94 15.44
C LYS A 60 -2.72 -11.83 14.33
N ILE A 61 -3.07 -11.57 13.07
CA ILE A 61 -2.54 -12.32 11.91
C ILE A 61 -1.01 -12.22 11.84
N PHE A 62 -0.45 -11.02 11.99
CA PHE A 62 0.99 -10.82 11.95
C PHE A 62 1.72 -11.44 13.15
N HIS A 63 1.10 -11.40 14.33
CA HIS A 63 1.64 -12.04 15.52
C HIS A 63 1.66 -13.57 15.38
N GLU A 64 0.58 -14.18 14.92
CA GLU A 64 0.51 -15.62 14.67
C GLU A 64 1.54 -16.07 13.63
N TYR A 65 1.73 -15.28 12.57
CA TYR A 65 2.80 -15.55 11.61
C TYR A 65 4.18 -15.46 12.26
N ALA A 66 4.44 -14.46 13.09
CA ALA A 66 5.72 -14.35 13.80
C ALA A 66 6.00 -15.56 14.67
N LEU A 67 5.00 -16.03 15.42
CA LEU A 67 5.12 -17.22 16.27
C LEU A 67 5.38 -18.53 15.48
N SER A 68 4.96 -18.58 14.22
CA SER A 68 5.21 -19.76 13.36
C SER A 68 6.63 -19.81 12.78
N MET A 69 7.44 -18.75 12.96
CA MET A 69 8.80 -18.70 12.45
C MET A 69 9.77 -19.43 13.40
N SER A 70 10.54 -20.37 12.88
CA SER A 70 11.58 -21.05 13.65
C SER A 70 12.69 -20.07 14.09
N GLY A 71 13.10 -20.12 15.35
CA GLY A 71 14.19 -19.31 15.90
C GLY A 71 13.93 -17.79 15.93
N VAL A 72 12.67 -17.37 15.88
CA VAL A 72 12.32 -15.95 15.91
C VAL A 72 12.59 -15.33 17.29
N SER A 73 13.20 -14.14 17.31
CA SER A 73 13.39 -13.40 18.55
C SER A 73 12.11 -12.72 19.04
N GLN A 74 11.99 -12.50 20.35
CA GLN A 74 10.86 -11.79 20.93
C GLN A 74 10.71 -10.36 20.36
N GLU A 75 11.82 -9.74 19.99
CA GLU A 75 11.83 -8.43 19.35
C GLU A 75 11.08 -8.44 18.00
N ILE A 76 11.34 -9.46 17.17
CA ILE A 76 10.65 -9.61 15.87
C ILE A 76 9.18 -9.91 16.09
N ILE A 77 8.81 -10.74 17.06
CA ILE A 77 7.42 -11.03 17.41
C ILE A 77 6.69 -9.72 17.76
N ASN A 78 7.28 -8.93 18.67
CA ASN A 78 6.71 -7.66 19.09
C ASN A 78 6.62 -6.64 17.94
N LYS A 79 7.65 -6.58 17.09
CA LYS A 79 7.70 -5.73 15.89
C LYS A 79 6.58 -6.05 14.90
N TYR A 80 6.28 -7.33 14.68
CA TYR A 80 5.21 -7.72 13.75
C TYR A 80 3.83 -7.50 14.36
N LYS A 81 3.63 -7.85 15.63
CA LYS A 81 2.41 -7.57 16.38
C LYS A 81 2.06 -6.07 16.38
N SER A 82 3.05 -5.20 16.56
CA SER A 82 2.84 -3.75 16.60
C SER A 82 2.79 -3.09 15.22
N ALA A 83 3.14 -3.81 14.15
CA ALA A 83 3.25 -3.21 12.82
C ALA A 83 1.97 -2.52 12.32
N PRO A 84 0.75 -3.02 12.53
CA PRO A 84 -0.47 -2.34 12.09
C PRO A 84 -0.70 -0.98 12.75
N TYR A 85 -0.28 -0.81 13.99
CA TYR A 85 -0.53 0.42 14.76
C TYR A 85 0.41 1.59 14.40
N ARG A 86 1.21 1.47 13.33
CA ARG A 86 2.07 2.57 12.82
C ARG A 86 1.31 3.65 12.07
N ALA A 87 0.02 3.42 11.82
CA ALA A 87 -0.89 4.39 11.26
C ALA A 87 -2.32 4.08 11.72
N PRO A 88 -3.21 5.07 11.74
CA PRO A 88 -4.61 4.86 12.15
C PRO A 88 -5.43 4.10 11.10
N MET A 89 -4.94 3.98 9.87
CA MET A 89 -5.60 3.29 8.76
C MET A 89 -4.57 2.62 7.85
N ILE A 90 -4.92 1.46 7.30
CA ILE A 90 -4.12 0.75 6.30
C ILE A 90 -5.03 0.34 5.14
N ILE A 91 -4.50 0.42 3.92
CA ILE A 91 -5.06 -0.26 2.76
C ILE A 91 -4.13 -1.41 2.39
N ILE A 92 -4.66 -2.63 2.34
CA ILE A 92 -3.96 -3.78 1.78
C ILE A 92 -4.20 -3.76 0.27
N LEU A 93 -3.11 -3.72 -0.49
CA LEU A 93 -3.14 -3.74 -1.95
C LEU A 93 -3.18 -5.18 -2.43
N VAL A 94 -4.27 -5.58 -3.04
CA VAL A 94 -4.46 -6.95 -3.53
C VAL A 94 -4.51 -6.95 -5.05
N ASN A 95 -3.65 -7.75 -5.66
CA ASN A 95 -3.69 -8.06 -7.08
C ASN A 95 -4.41 -9.39 -7.29
N THR A 96 -5.40 -9.41 -8.18
CA THR A 96 -6.12 -10.62 -8.59
C THR A 96 -5.71 -10.98 -10.01
N PHE A 97 -4.95 -12.05 -10.14
CA PHE A 97 -4.55 -12.56 -11.44
C PHE A 97 -5.77 -13.14 -12.19
N LYS A 98 -5.89 -12.76 -13.45
CA LYS A 98 -6.86 -13.32 -14.41
C LYS A 98 -6.11 -13.82 -15.62
N GLU A 99 -6.37 -15.07 -15.99
CA GLU A 99 -5.77 -15.64 -17.18
C GLU A 99 -6.26 -14.90 -18.42
N HIS A 100 -5.30 -14.51 -19.29
CA HIS A 100 -5.60 -13.80 -20.52
C HIS A 100 -4.47 -14.03 -21.54
N PRO A 101 -4.77 -14.35 -22.81
CA PRO A 101 -3.78 -14.77 -23.80
C PRO A 101 -2.78 -13.67 -24.18
N LYS A 102 -3.12 -12.40 -23.96
CA LYS A 102 -2.29 -11.24 -24.35
C LYS A 102 -1.79 -10.42 -23.16
N VAL A 103 -2.25 -10.68 -21.94
CA VAL A 103 -1.92 -9.87 -20.77
C VAL A 103 -1.18 -10.72 -19.74
N PRO A 104 0.14 -10.64 -19.68
CA PRO A 104 0.93 -11.38 -18.72
C PRO A 104 0.69 -10.89 -17.29
N SER A 105 0.96 -11.74 -16.31
CA SER A 105 0.79 -11.47 -14.88
C SER A 105 1.48 -10.17 -14.43
N ILE A 106 2.65 -9.87 -14.98
CA ILE A 106 3.41 -8.68 -14.59
C ILE A 106 2.65 -7.38 -14.91
N GLU A 107 1.95 -7.29 -16.04
CA GLU A 107 1.18 -6.10 -16.39
C GLU A 107 0.02 -5.86 -15.42
N GLN A 108 -0.60 -6.94 -14.91
CA GLN A 108 -1.66 -6.85 -13.93
C GLN A 108 -1.13 -6.34 -12.57
N LYS A 109 0.06 -6.78 -12.17
CA LYS A 109 0.74 -6.25 -10.97
C LYS A 109 1.11 -4.77 -11.13
N LEU A 110 1.62 -4.37 -12.29
CA LEU A 110 1.95 -2.98 -12.60
C LEU A 110 0.70 -2.09 -12.58
N SER A 111 -0.43 -2.58 -13.09
CA SER A 111 -1.72 -1.89 -12.99
C SER A 111 -2.10 -1.64 -11.53
N THR A 112 -2.00 -2.67 -10.67
CA THR A 112 -2.29 -2.52 -9.23
C THR A 112 -1.28 -1.61 -8.51
N ALA A 113 -0.01 -1.65 -8.90
CA ALA A 113 1.01 -0.73 -8.37
C ALA A 113 0.73 0.73 -8.79
N THR A 114 0.27 0.94 -10.02
CA THR A 114 -0.15 2.27 -10.50
C THR A 114 -1.40 2.76 -9.78
N ALA A 115 -2.35 1.88 -9.48
CA ALA A 115 -3.50 2.21 -8.64
C ALA A 115 -3.08 2.66 -7.23
N ALA A 116 -2.09 2.00 -6.63
CA ALA A 116 -1.52 2.41 -5.34
C ALA A 116 -0.84 3.79 -5.40
N GLN A 117 -0.17 4.11 -6.52
CA GLN A 117 0.37 5.45 -6.74
C GLN A 117 -0.74 6.51 -6.85
N ASN A 118 -1.83 6.20 -7.56
CA ASN A 118 -2.99 7.09 -7.64
C ASN A 118 -3.60 7.35 -6.25
N ILE A 119 -3.73 6.32 -5.39
CA ILE A 119 -4.14 6.48 -3.99
C ILE A 119 -3.19 7.45 -3.27
N SER A 120 -1.89 7.26 -3.42
CA SER A 120 -0.89 8.08 -2.74
C SER A 120 -0.95 9.56 -3.18
N LEU A 121 -1.21 9.81 -4.46
CA LEU A 121 -1.37 11.17 -5.01
C LEU A 121 -2.69 11.80 -4.57
N ALA A 122 -3.79 11.06 -4.55
CA ALA A 122 -5.08 11.54 -4.07
C ALA A 122 -5.02 11.92 -2.58
N LEU A 123 -4.40 11.07 -1.75
CA LEU A 123 -4.14 11.37 -0.34
C LEU A 123 -3.33 12.66 -0.17
N ASN A 124 -2.24 12.82 -0.91
CA ASN A 124 -1.39 14.01 -0.84
C ASN A 124 -2.14 15.28 -1.26
N ALA A 125 -2.97 15.21 -2.30
CA ALA A 125 -3.81 16.33 -2.74
C ALA A 125 -4.84 16.74 -1.67
N MET A 126 -5.33 15.78 -0.88
CA MET A 126 -6.26 15.97 0.25
C MET A 126 -5.55 16.28 1.57
N LYS A 127 -4.22 16.51 1.55
CA LYS A 127 -3.37 16.82 2.72
C LYS A 127 -3.23 15.66 3.73
N TYR A 128 -3.52 14.45 3.32
CA TYR A 128 -3.15 13.24 4.04
C TYR A 128 -1.80 12.72 3.55
N SER A 129 -1.23 11.82 4.31
CA SER A 129 0.07 11.24 4.01
C SER A 129 -0.01 9.71 4.05
N CYS A 130 0.89 9.07 3.33
CA CYS A 130 0.99 7.61 3.37
C CYS A 130 2.44 7.13 3.24
N ILE A 131 2.62 5.85 3.54
CA ILE A 131 3.82 5.09 3.22
C ILE A 131 3.46 3.68 2.77
N TRP A 132 4.01 3.25 1.64
CA TRP A 132 3.89 1.88 1.16
C TRP A 132 4.94 1.00 1.83
N ARG A 133 4.50 -0.07 2.47
CA ARG A 133 5.36 -1.07 3.09
C ARG A 133 5.11 -2.44 2.47
N THR A 134 6.18 -3.20 2.33
CA THR A 134 6.21 -4.53 1.74
C THR A 134 7.02 -5.49 2.64
N GLY A 135 7.66 -6.49 2.05
CA GLY A 135 8.52 -7.44 2.73
C GLY A 135 7.78 -8.69 3.20
N LYS A 136 8.34 -9.40 4.17
CA LYS A 136 7.84 -10.72 4.60
C LYS A 136 6.36 -10.74 4.96
N LEU A 137 5.83 -9.67 5.55
CA LEU A 137 4.41 -9.57 5.92
C LEU A 137 3.48 -9.45 4.70
N ALA A 138 3.95 -8.92 3.57
CA ALA A 138 3.16 -8.81 2.35
C ALA A 138 3.20 -10.10 1.52
N PHE A 139 4.37 -10.70 1.39
CA PHE A 139 4.59 -11.79 0.44
C PHE A 139 4.45 -13.20 1.03
N ASN A 140 4.06 -13.30 2.30
CA ASN A 140 3.89 -14.60 2.94
C ASN A 140 2.50 -15.19 2.68
N LYS A 141 2.47 -16.42 2.13
CA LYS A 141 1.23 -17.10 1.77
C LYS A 141 0.30 -17.33 2.95
N SER A 142 0.84 -17.73 4.13
CA SER A 142 0.00 -18.00 5.30
C SER A 142 -0.71 -16.74 5.83
N ILE A 143 -0.12 -15.56 5.66
CA ILE A 143 -0.77 -14.29 5.96
C ILE A 143 -1.90 -14.03 4.95
N GLN A 144 -1.63 -14.26 3.67
CA GLN A 144 -2.62 -14.07 2.60
C GLN A 144 -3.83 -14.99 2.79
N ASP A 145 -3.60 -16.24 3.17
CA ASP A 145 -4.67 -17.21 3.48
C ASP A 145 -5.52 -16.76 4.67
N LYS A 146 -4.88 -16.22 5.72
CA LYS A 146 -5.59 -15.66 6.89
C LYS A 146 -6.35 -14.36 6.59
N LEU A 147 -5.95 -13.65 5.54
CA LEU A 147 -6.71 -12.50 5.00
C LEU A 147 -7.88 -12.93 4.11
N GLY A 148 -8.06 -14.23 3.88
CA GLY A 148 -9.13 -14.79 3.06
C GLY A 148 -8.90 -14.64 1.55
N LEU A 149 -7.64 -14.49 1.10
CA LEU A 149 -7.32 -14.34 -0.31
C LEU A 149 -7.37 -15.66 -1.05
N GLY A 150 -7.91 -15.63 -2.27
CA GLY A 150 -7.92 -16.77 -3.18
C GLY A 150 -6.53 -17.12 -3.74
N LEU A 151 -6.44 -18.29 -4.40
CA LEU A 151 -5.18 -18.79 -4.97
C LEU A 151 -4.61 -17.89 -6.07
N ASN A 152 -5.48 -17.15 -6.76
CA ASN A 152 -5.11 -16.19 -7.81
C ASN A 152 -4.94 -14.75 -7.29
N GLN A 153 -4.93 -14.57 -5.97
CA GLN A 153 -4.75 -13.28 -5.33
C GLN A 153 -3.42 -13.20 -4.57
N GLU A 154 -2.82 -12.03 -4.57
CA GLU A 154 -1.59 -11.76 -3.83
C GLU A 154 -1.61 -10.35 -3.25
N VAL A 155 -0.94 -10.18 -2.11
CA VAL A 155 -0.71 -8.86 -1.51
C VAL A 155 0.52 -8.22 -2.16
N LEU A 156 0.36 -7.03 -2.74
CA LEU A 156 1.49 -6.23 -3.24
C LEU A 156 2.10 -5.31 -2.18
N GLY A 157 1.42 -5.14 -1.07
CA GLY A 157 1.87 -4.33 0.06
C GLY A 157 0.75 -3.69 0.84
N TYR A 158 1.15 -2.86 1.78
CA TYR A 158 0.31 -2.15 2.72
C TYR A 158 0.56 -0.65 2.59
N LEU A 159 -0.47 0.15 2.30
CA LEU A 159 -0.43 1.60 2.40
C LEU A 159 -0.89 1.99 3.80
N TYR A 160 0.03 2.48 4.61
CA TYR A 160 -0.23 3.07 5.92
C TYR A 160 -0.64 4.52 5.70
N ILE A 161 -1.77 4.95 6.25
CA ILE A 161 -2.43 6.21 5.92
C ILE A 161 -2.77 6.97 7.20
N GLY A 162 -2.59 8.28 7.15
CA GLY A 162 -2.94 9.20 8.23
C GLY A 162 -2.45 10.61 7.93
N THR A 163 -2.39 11.42 8.96
CA THR A 163 -1.74 12.73 8.94
C THR A 163 -0.30 12.60 9.41
N GLU A 164 0.65 13.11 8.61
CA GLU A 164 2.06 13.07 8.98
C GLU A 164 2.31 13.94 10.21
N ILE A 165 2.96 13.35 11.21
CA ILE A 165 3.47 14.02 12.40
C ILE A 165 5.00 13.98 12.40
N GLY A 166 5.63 14.95 13.06
CA GLY A 166 7.09 15.03 13.12
C GLY A 166 7.72 15.67 11.87
N LYS A 167 8.98 15.35 11.64
CA LYS A 167 9.78 16.01 10.59
C LYS A 167 9.51 15.40 9.21
N LYS A 168 9.02 16.22 8.30
CA LYS A 168 8.84 15.82 6.88
C LYS A 168 10.17 15.43 6.23
N LYS A 169 10.12 14.45 5.35
CA LYS A 169 11.28 14.08 4.53
C LYS A 169 11.61 15.21 3.56
N LYS A 170 12.90 15.48 3.42
CA LYS A 170 13.40 16.36 2.35
C LYS A 170 13.26 15.63 1.01
N ILE A 171 12.86 16.36 -0.01
CA ILE A 171 12.85 15.89 -1.40
C ILE A 171 14.30 15.99 -1.89
N PRO A 172 14.91 14.88 -2.34
CA PRO A 172 16.26 14.91 -2.86
C PRO A 172 16.29 15.67 -4.21
N LYS A 173 17.35 16.40 -4.46
CA LYS A 173 17.68 16.86 -5.81
C LYS A 173 18.35 15.69 -6.52
N LEU A 174 17.80 15.30 -7.66
CA LEU A 174 18.33 14.25 -8.51
C LEU A 174 18.85 14.89 -9.81
N ASP A 175 19.96 14.41 -10.32
CA ASP A 175 20.41 14.74 -11.66
C ASP A 175 19.64 13.89 -12.67
N LEU A 176 18.99 14.52 -13.63
CA LEU A 176 18.18 13.81 -14.61
C LEU A 176 19.02 12.98 -15.57
N ASP A 177 20.27 13.36 -15.79
CA ASP A 177 21.20 12.63 -16.67
C ASP A 177 21.54 11.23 -16.14
N ASP A 178 21.38 11.00 -14.82
CA ASP A 178 21.51 9.65 -14.23
C ASP A 178 20.34 8.71 -14.58
N PHE A 179 19.24 9.23 -15.10
CA PHE A 179 17.98 8.48 -15.28
C PHE A 179 17.43 8.53 -16.70
N VAL A 180 17.88 9.48 -17.51
CA VAL A 180 17.37 9.71 -18.87
C VAL A 180 18.50 9.54 -19.87
N SER A 181 18.29 8.71 -20.86
CA SER A 181 19.18 8.57 -22.00
C SER A 181 18.42 8.82 -23.30
N TYR A 182 19.16 9.23 -24.33
CA TYR A 182 18.61 9.52 -25.67
C TYR A 182 19.14 8.49 -26.66
N LEU A 183 18.29 8.04 -27.60
CA LEU A 183 18.65 7.18 -28.73
C LEU A 183 19.25 8.00 -29.86
#